data_3d9c8bc4b3f4b90db59ce571bb2f86c4
#
_entry.id   3d9c8bc4b3f4b90db59ce571bb2f86c4
#
_cell.length_a   1.000
_cell.length_b   1.000
_cell.length_c   1.000
_cell.angle_alpha   90.00
_cell.angle_beta   90.00
_cell.angle_gamma   90.00
#
_symmetry.space_group_name_H-M   'P 1'
#
loop_
_entity.id
_entity.type
_entity.pdbx_description
1 polymer ?
#
loop_
_entity_poly.entity_id
_entity_poly.type
_entity_poly.pdbx_seq_one_letter_code
_entity_poly.pdbx_strand_id
1 'polypeptide(L)'
;RGLGDVYKRQGNKGYCNRYCGRGQLFGLLGGRFGLSRRKDIPKWMKSKAFRYGFLAFFFAMFFLMLWNTYLVFAGVRDLGQAVTLLWTFKLPWNWAYHGTLFHPGVAQFAFGFYGVMLTSTVLGLITMVLFKPRSWCVYCPMGTMTQLICKARNSRT
;
A
#
# COMPACT_ATOMS: atom_id res chain seq x y z
N ARG A 1 -11.23 16.86 -19.06
CA ARG A 1 -12.27 16.25 -18.17
C ARG A 1 -11.52 15.38 -17.18
N GLY A 2 -11.17 15.96 -16.05
CA GLY A 2 -10.17 15.45 -15.13
C GLY A 2 -10.73 14.40 -14.17
N LEU A 3 -9.83 13.79 -13.42
CA LEU A 3 -10.10 12.82 -12.35
C LEU A 3 -11.26 13.23 -11.39
N GLY A 4 -11.55 14.53 -11.25
CA GLY A 4 -12.66 15.06 -10.47
C GLY A 4 -14.05 14.66 -10.97
N ASP A 5 -14.27 14.55 -12.28
CA ASP A 5 -15.57 14.19 -12.84
C ASP A 5 -15.91 12.70 -12.66
N VAL A 6 -14.89 11.84 -12.65
CA VAL A 6 -15.05 10.40 -12.39
C VAL A 6 -15.51 10.15 -10.95
N TYR A 7 -15.05 10.99 -10.00
CA TYR A 7 -15.45 10.90 -8.60
C TYR A 7 -16.84 11.48 -8.33
N LYS A 8 -17.21 12.55 -9.05
CA LYS A 8 -18.49 13.22 -8.86
C LYS A 8 -19.68 12.38 -9.34
N ARG A 9 -19.46 11.55 -10.36
CA ARG A 9 -20.54 10.75 -10.98
C ARG A 9 -20.88 9.45 -10.27
N GLN A 10 -20.01 8.87 -9.44
CA GLN A 10 -20.22 7.48 -9.01
C GLN A 10 -20.19 7.24 -7.51
N GLY A 11 -19.77 8.19 -6.66
CA GLY A 11 -19.56 7.88 -5.22
C GLY A 11 -18.69 6.60 -4.99
N ASN A 12 -18.32 5.95 -6.06
CA ASN A 12 -17.61 4.69 -6.14
C ASN A 12 -16.11 4.92 -6.36
N LYS A 13 -15.29 3.98 -5.90
CA LYS A 13 -13.83 3.95 -6.05
C LYS A 13 -13.40 3.77 -7.52
N GLY A 14 -13.78 4.70 -8.41
CA GLY A 14 -13.52 4.64 -9.85
C GLY A 14 -12.03 4.52 -10.18
N TYR A 15 -11.16 5.18 -9.39
CA TYR A 15 -9.72 5.04 -9.52
C TYR A 15 -9.25 3.59 -9.27
N CYS A 16 -9.71 2.96 -8.19
CA CYS A 16 -9.34 1.58 -7.86
C CYS A 16 -9.85 0.58 -8.91
N ASN A 17 -10.94 0.89 -9.60
CA ASN A 17 -11.54 0.00 -10.58
C ASN A 17 -10.89 0.08 -11.97
N ARG A 18 -10.36 1.24 -12.36
CA ARG A 18 -9.88 1.48 -13.74
C ARG A 18 -8.39 1.74 -13.83
N TYR A 19 -7.81 2.42 -12.84
CA TYR A 19 -6.43 2.93 -12.95
C TYR A 19 -5.45 2.28 -11.97
N CYS A 20 -5.92 1.64 -10.91
CA CYS A 20 -5.04 1.02 -9.92
C CYS A 20 -4.52 -0.33 -10.44
N GLY A 21 -3.22 -0.41 -10.75
CA GLY A 21 -2.58 -1.64 -11.24
C GLY A 21 -2.77 -2.83 -10.28
N ARG A 22 -2.70 -2.60 -8.97
CA ARG A 22 -2.96 -3.66 -7.96
C ARG A 22 -4.41 -4.14 -7.98
N GLY A 23 -5.37 -3.21 -8.10
CA GLY A 23 -6.79 -3.56 -8.19
C GLY A 23 -7.08 -4.40 -9.43
N GLN A 24 -6.42 -4.10 -10.54
CA GLN A 24 -6.50 -4.88 -11.77
C GLN A 24 -5.83 -6.24 -11.64
N LEU A 25 -4.63 -6.28 -11.07
CA LEU A 25 -3.89 -7.54 -10.81
C LEU A 25 -4.72 -8.49 -9.93
N PHE A 26 -5.25 -8.02 -8.82
CA PHE A 26 -6.09 -8.83 -7.93
C PHE A 26 -7.41 -9.23 -8.59
N GLY A 27 -7.98 -8.38 -9.43
CA GLY A 27 -9.15 -8.71 -10.22
C GLY A 27 -8.88 -9.82 -11.23
N LEU A 28 -7.71 -9.79 -11.87
CA LEU A 28 -7.29 -10.76 -12.86
C LEU A 28 -6.94 -12.11 -12.20
N LEU A 29 -6.09 -12.11 -11.19
CA LEU A 29 -5.67 -13.32 -10.48
C LEU A 29 -6.83 -13.99 -9.74
N GLY A 30 -7.60 -13.22 -8.99
CA GLY A 30 -8.70 -13.76 -8.19
C GLY A 30 -9.98 -14.03 -8.98
N GLY A 31 -10.24 -13.24 -10.02
CA GLY A 31 -11.43 -13.36 -10.85
C GLY A 31 -11.25 -14.31 -12.03
N ARG A 32 -10.24 -14.04 -12.88
CA ARG A 32 -10.02 -14.81 -14.12
C ARG A 32 -9.33 -16.14 -13.86
N PHE A 33 -8.35 -16.19 -12.99
CA PHE A 33 -7.66 -17.43 -12.62
C PHE A 33 -8.31 -18.23 -11.49
N GLY A 34 -9.37 -17.69 -10.87
CA GLY A 34 -10.15 -18.42 -9.85
C GLY A 34 -9.43 -18.69 -8.53
N LEU A 35 -8.30 -17.99 -8.25
CA LEU A 35 -7.53 -18.19 -7.02
C LEU A 35 -8.27 -17.74 -5.75
N SER A 36 -9.38 -17.05 -5.88
CA SER A 36 -10.15 -16.49 -4.77
C SER A 36 -11.22 -17.46 -4.28
N ARG A 37 -11.34 -17.62 -2.96
CA ARG A 37 -12.41 -18.41 -2.33
C ARG A 37 -13.81 -17.80 -2.43
N ARG A 38 -13.95 -16.60 -2.99
CA ARG A 38 -15.19 -15.84 -3.18
C ARG A 38 -16.02 -15.60 -1.90
N LYS A 39 -15.45 -15.86 -0.71
CA LYS A 39 -16.09 -15.55 0.57
C LYS A 39 -16.20 -14.04 0.77
N ASP A 40 -17.30 -13.60 1.39
CA ASP A 40 -17.46 -12.19 1.74
C ASP A 40 -16.54 -11.80 2.90
N ILE A 41 -16.05 -10.57 2.85
CA ILE A 41 -15.22 -10.00 3.90
C ILE A 41 -16.07 -9.87 5.18
N PRO A 42 -15.54 -10.25 6.34
CA PRO A 42 -16.24 -10.11 7.61
C PRO A 42 -16.59 -8.64 7.89
N LYS A 43 -17.71 -8.44 8.58
CA LYS A 43 -18.28 -7.10 8.82
C LYS A 43 -17.31 -6.17 9.56
N TRP A 44 -16.47 -6.71 10.46
CA TRP A 44 -15.49 -5.93 11.22
C TRP A 44 -14.39 -5.34 10.33
N MET A 45 -13.94 -6.02 9.26
CA MET A 45 -12.97 -5.48 8.29
C MET A 45 -13.56 -4.36 7.41
N LYS A 46 -14.90 -4.32 7.28
CA LYS A 46 -15.60 -3.24 6.56
C LYS A 46 -15.82 -2.01 7.44
N SER A 47 -15.59 -2.12 8.76
CA SER A 47 -15.84 -1.04 9.71
C SER A 47 -14.95 0.17 9.44
N LYS A 48 -15.44 1.35 9.78
CA LYS A 48 -14.68 2.60 9.66
C LYS A 48 -13.44 2.56 10.57
N ALA A 49 -13.58 2.02 11.78
CA ALA A 49 -12.48 1.89 12.74
C ALA A 49 -11.32 1.07 12.18
N PHE A 50 -11.59 -0.10 11.60
CA PHE A 50 -10.55 -0.92 10.98
C PHE A 50 -9.86 -0.19 9.82
N ARG A 51 -10.61 0.50 8.97
CA ARG A 51 -10.05 1.24 7.82
C ARG A 51 -9.12 2.37 8.26
N TYR A 52 -9.52 3.14 9.27
CA TYR A 52 -8.69 4.23 9.81
C TYR A 52 -7.51 3.69 10.62
N GLY A 53 -7.70 2.64 11.40
CA GLY A 53 -6.62 1.96 12.12
C GLY A 53 -5.56 1.41 11.15
N PHE A 54 -5.99 0.78 10.07
CA PHE A 54 -5.08 0.27 9.04
C PHE A 54 -4.35 1.40 8.31
N LEU A 55 -5.04 2.52 8.05
CA LEU A 55 -4.43 3.74 7.49
C LEU A 55 -3.36 4.29 8.43
N ALA A 56 -3.66 4.42 9.72
CA ALA A 56 -2.71 4.90 10.74
C ALA A 56 -1.49 3.99 10.85
N PHE A 57 -1.70 2.66 10.86
CA PHE A 57 -0.61 1.68 10.83
C PHE A 57 0.29 1.85 9.61
N PHE A 58 -0.29 2.05 8.43
CA PHE A 58 0.47 2.24 7.20
C PHE A 58 1.28 3.54 7.22
N PHE A 59 0.72 4.63 7.77
CA PHE A 59 1.45 5.87 7.97
C PHE A 59 2.57 5.73 8.99
N ALA A 60 2.36 5.01 10.09
CA ALA A 60 3.41 4.74 11.07
C ALA A 60 4.58 3.99 10.43
N MET A 61 4.32 2.96 9.61
CA MET A 61 5.34 2.27 8.84
C MET A 61 6.09 3.22 7.89
N PHE A 62 5.36 4.09 7.21
CA PHE A 62 5.96 5.05 6.29
C PHE A 62 6.86 6.06 7.02
N PHE A 63 6.43 6.59 8.15
CA PHE A 63 7.25 7.50 8.96
C PHE A 63 8.49 6.84 9.52
N LEU A 64 8.40 5.59 9.96
CA LEU A 64 9.57 4.83 10.41
C LEU A 64 10.56 4.57 9.27
N MET A 65 10.05 4.32 8.06
CA MET A 65 10.88 4.23 6.88
C MET A 65 11.63 5.55 6.61
N LEU A 66 10.94 6.68 6.67
CA LEU A 66 11.55 7.99 6.51
C LEU A 66 12.58 8.27 7.60
N TRP A 67 12.30 7.91 8.84
CA TRP A 67 13.24 8.04 9.95
C TRP A 67 14.51 7.22 9.74
N ASN A 68 14.37 5.97 9.33
CA ASN A 68 15.54 5.13 8.98
C ASN A 68 16.33 5.70 7.81
N THR A 69 15.66 6.23 6.81
CA THR A 69 16.32 6.91 5.67
C THR A 69 17.11 8.12 6.15
N TYR A 70 16.55 8.92 7.04
CA TYR A 70 17.23 10.08 7.63
C TYR A 70 18.49 9.66 8.42
N LEU A 71 18.41 8.59 9.21
CA LEU A 71 19.56 8.06 9.95
C LEU A 71 20.71 7.59 9.03
N VAL A 72 20.36 7.02 7.88
CA VAL A 72 21.38 6.63 6.87
C VAL A 72 21.96 7.85 6.17
N PHE A 73 21.15 8.89 5.90
CA PHE A 73 21.66 10.17 5.41
C PHE A 73 22.62 10.85 6.37
N ALA A 74 22.34 10.77 7.67
CA ALA A 74 23.18 11.30 8.73
C ALA A 74 24.45 10.46 9.01
N GLY A 75 24.65 9.34 8.30
CA GLY A 75 25.80 8.46 8.47
C GLY A 75 25.83 7.65 9.78
N VAL A 76 24.72 7.59 10.51
CA VAL A 76 24.60 6.90 11.80
C VAL A 76 24.35 5.39 11.62
N ARG A 77 23.83 4.98 10.46
CA ARG A 77 23.51 3.58 10.15
C ARG A 77 24.01 3.19 8.76
N ASP A 78 24.49 1.95 8.67
CA ASP A 78 24.89 1.34 7.42
C ASP A 78 23.68 0.86 6.58
N LEU A 79 23.87 0.83 5.25
CA LEU A 79 22.86 0.47 4.25
C LEU A 79 22.31 -0.98 4.35
N GLY A 80 22.85 -1.80 5.22
CA GLY A 80 22.73 -3.27 5.16
C GLY A 80 21.41 -3.90 5.62
N GLN A 81 20.38 -3.15 6.05
CA GLN A 81 19.18 -3.74 6.67
C GLN A 81 17.86 -3.18 6.16
N ALA A 82 17.79 -2.82 4.89
CA ALA A 82 16.73 -1.97 4.37
C ALA A 82 15.41 -2.68 4.01
N VAL A 83 15.41 -3.96 3.69
CA VAL A 83 14.20 -4.65 3.21
C VAL A 83 13.67 -5.56 4.30
N THR A 84 12.75 -5.03 5.10
CA THR A 84 12.00 -5.82 6.09
C THR A 84 10.54 -5.93 5.69
N LEU A 85 10.01 -7.15 5.66
CA LEU A 85 8.60 -7.42 5.51
C LEU A 85 7.94 -7.34 6.90
N LEU A 86 6.88 -6.53 7.08
CA LEU A 86 6.15 -6.40 8.36
C LEU A 86 7.06 -6.10 9.58
N TRP A 87 8.18 -5.40 9.42
CA TRP A 87 9.18 -5.12 10.47
C TRP A 87 9.87 -6.33 11.09
N THR A 88 9.38 -7.53 10.92
CA THR A 88 9.81 -8.73 11.65
C THR A 88 10.61 -9.67 10.76
N PHE A 89 10.28 -9.77 9.50
CA PHE A 89 10.92 -10.71 8.59
C PHE A 89 11.99 -10.02 7.75
N LYS A 90 13.25 -10.34 8.03
CA LYS A 90 14.36 -9.98 7.14
C LYS A 90 14.27 -10.87 5.90
N LEU A 91 14.14 -10.26 4.73
CA LEU A 91 14.22 -11.01 3.49
C LEU A 91 15.65 -11.47 3.27
N PRO A 92 15.88 -12.71 2.77
CA PRO A 92 17.23 -13.26 2.59
C PRO A 92 18.02 -12.57 1.46
N TRP A 93 17.47 -11.53 0.88
CA TRP A 93 18.09 -10.75 -0.18
C TRP A 93 18.97 -9.67 0.40
N ASN A 94 20.25 -9.99 0.54
CA ASN A 94 21.27 -8.99 0.79
C ASN A 94 21.51 -8.19 -0.50
N TRP A 95 20.71 -7.19 -0.69
CA TRP A 95 20.91 -6.22 -1.75
C TRP A 95 21.97 -5.23 -1.27
N ALA A 96 23.22 -5.67 -1.32
CA ALA A 96 24.34 -4.78 -1.09
C ALA A 96 24.48 -3.88 -2.33
N TYR A 97 24.04 -2.63 -2.21
CA TYR A 97 24.37 -1.62 -3.20
C TYR A 97 25.84 -1.20 -2.99
N HIS A 98 26.70 -1.66 -3.86
CA HIS A 98 28.12 -1.27 -3.90
C HIS A 98 28.40 -0.19 -4.95
N GLY A 99 27.35 0.46 -5.47
CA GLY A 99 27.48 1.48 -6.50
C GLY A 99 27.90 2.84 -5.95
N THR A 100 28.84 3.50 -6.63
CA THR A 100 29.31 4.85 -6.33
C THR A 100 28.45 5.94 -6.96
N LEU A 101 27.41 5.58 -7.73
CA LEU A 101 26.61 6.51 -8.55
C LEU A 101 25.60 7.34 -7.75
N PHE A 102 25.08 6.82 -6.63
CA PHE A 102 24.07 7.51 -5.83
C PHE A 102 24.44 7.51 -4.35
N HIS A 103 24.02 8.57 -3.64
CA HIS A 103 24.17 8.66 -2.20
C HIS A 103 23.47 7.49 -1.50
N PRO A 104 24.09 6.85 -0.47
CA PRO A 104 23.51 5.71 0.26
C PRO A 104 22.09 5.97 0.76
N GLY A 105 21.78 7.20 1.17
CA GLY A 105 20.44 7.58 1.63
C GLY A 105 19.35 7.46 0.56
N VAL A 106 19.68 7.70 -0.71
CA VAL A 106 18.71 7.53 -1.82
C VAL A 106 18.40 6.06 -2.04
N ALA A 107 19.43 5.20 -1.97
CA ALA A 107 19.25 3.75 -2.05
C ALA A 107 18.42 3.24 -0.87
N GLN A 108 18.68 3.72 0.35
CA GLN A 108 17.89 3.40 1.55
C GLN A 108 16.42 3.76 1.39
N PHE A 109 16.12 4.95 0.87
CA PHE A 109 14.74 5.37 0.60
C PHE A 109 14.06 4.43 -0.40
N ALA A 110 14.73 4.10 -1.50
CA ALA A 110 14.19 3.21 -2.53
C ALA A 110 13.88 1.82 -1.97
N PHE A 111 14.79 1.23 -1.20
CA PHE A 111 14.59 -0.08 -0.57
C PHE A 111 13.49 -0.05 0.50
N GLY A 112 13.44 0.99 1.33
CA GLY A 112 12.38 1.16 2.33
C GLY A 112 11.00 1.30 1.68
N PHE A 113 10.89 2.09 0.62
CA PHE A 113 9.65 2.25 -0.14
C PHE A 113 9.22 0.94 -0.82
N TYR A 114 10.18 0.20 -1.37
CA TYR A 114 9.94 -1.13 -1.92
C TYR A 114 9.41 -2.10 -0.86
N GLY A 115 9.99 -2.11 0.35
CA GLY A 115 9.53 -2.94 1.47
C GLY A 115 8.08 -2.66 1.87
N VAL A 116 7.69 -1.38 1.98
CA VAL A 116 6.31 -0.96 2.26
C VAL A 116 5.35 -1.40 1.14
N MET A 117 5.77 -1.24 -0.12
CA MET A 117 4.99 -1.66 -1.28
C MET A 117 4.82 -3.18 -1.35
N LEU A 118 5.89 -3.94 -1.08
CA LEU A 118 5.87 -5.40 -1.05
C LEU A 118 4.95 -5.91 0.06
N THR A 119 5.06 -5.37 1.28
CA THR A 119 4.19 -5.72 2.41
C THR A 119 2.72 -5.53 2.05
N SER A 120 2.37 -4.40 1.47
CA SER A 120 0.99 -4.13 1.06
C SER A 120 0.49 -5.04 -0.06
N THR A 121 1.39 -5.50 -0.93
CA THR A 121 1.06 -6.44 -2.02
C THR A 121 0.84 -7.84 -1.46
N VAL A 122 1.70 -8.30 -0.55
CA VAL A 122 1.57 -9.61 0.11
C VAL A 122 0.27 -9.68 0.91
N LEU A 123 -0.02 -8.67 1.73
CA LEU A 123 -1.29 -8.59 2.47
C LEU A 123 -2.50 -8.58 1.52
N GLY A 124 -2.39 -7.87 0.40
CA GLY A 124 -3.42 -7.85 -0.63
C GLY A 124 -3.64 -9.21 -1.28
N LEU A 125 -2.57 -9.95 -1.58
CA LEU A 125 -2.65 -11.31 -2.12
C LEU A 125 -3.30 -12.28 -1.12
N ILE A 126 -2.90 -12.24 0.14
CA ILE A 126 -3.50 -13.07 1.20
C ILE A 126 -5.00 -12.82 1.29
N THR A 127 -5.40 -11.55 1.35
CA THR A 127 -6.82 -11.22 1.42
C THR A 127 -7.60 -11.53 0.16
N MET A 128 -6.96 -11.48 -1.01
CA MET A 128 -7.55 -11.93 -2.27
C MET A 128 -7.82 -13.43 -2.29
N VAL A 129 -6.87 -14.24 -1.80
CA VAL A 129 -7.03 -15.70 -1.73
C VAL A 129 -8.11 -16.10 -0.74
N LEU A 130 -8.15 -15.46 0.42
CA LEU A 130 -9.12 -15.79 1.49
C LEU A 130 -10.54 -15.30 1.20
N PHE A 131 -10.67 -14.16 0.49
CA PHE A 131 -11.93 -13.47 0.27
C PHE A 131 -12.14 -13.18 -1.23
N LYS A 132 -13.08 -12.29 -1.56
CA LYS A 132 -13.36 -11.86 -2.94
C LYS A 132 -12.14 -11.16 -3.58
N PRO A 133 -11.99 -11.22 -4.92
CA PRO A 133 -10.79 -10.73 -5.62
C PRO A 133 -10.37 -9.30 -5.31
N ARG A 134 -11.31 -8.41 -4.99
CA ARG A 134 -11.06 -6.99 -4.70
C ARG A 134 -11.22 -6.63 -3.22
N SER A 135 -11.09 -7.59 -2.33
CA SER A 135 -11.24 -7.40 -0.89
C SER A 135 -10.27 -6.36 -0.33
N TRP A 136 -9.03 -6.36 -0.80
CA TRP A 136 -8.04 -5.35 -0.45
C TRP A 136 -8.51 -3.91 -0.68
N CYS A 137 -9.25 -3.65 -1.76
CA CYS A 137 -9.71 -2.30 -2.10
C CYS A 137 -10.68 -1.70 -1.08
N VAL A 138 -11.24 -2.49 -0.19
CA VAL A 138 -12.18 -2.02 0.84
C VAL A 138 -11.47 -1.21 1.92
N TYR A 139 -10.28 -1.65 2.36
CA TYR A 139 -9.52 -1.03 3.44
C TYR A 139 -8.14 -0.49 3.01
N CYS A 140 -7.82 -0.53 1.72
CA CYS A 140 -6.58 0.00 1.16
C CYS A 140 -6.34 1.46 1.61
N PRO A 141 -5.15 1.80 2.13
CA PRO A 141 -4.82 3.15 2.58
C PRO A 141 -5.04 4.21 1.50
N MET A 142 -4.55 3.95 0.28
CA MET A 142 -4.73 4.86 -0.87
C MET A 142 -6.20 5.08 -1.21
N GLY A 143 -7.02 4.03 -1.18
CA GLY A 143 -8.45 4.15 -1.41
C GLY A 143 -9.18 4.93 -0.30
N THR A 144 -8.70 4.83 0.94
CA THR A 144 -9.25 5.59 2.07
C THR A 144 -8.86 7.05 2.00
N MET A 145 -7.60 7.36 1.67
CA MET A 145 -7.12 8.74 1.49
C MET A 145 -7.87 9.46 0.36
N THR A 146 -8.02 8.81 -0.80
CA THR A 146 -8.76 9.40 -1.92
C THR A 146 -10.22 9.67 -1.57
N GLN A 147 -10.87 8.82 -0.78
CA GLN A 147 -12.22 9.08 -0.28
C GLN A 147 -12.29 10.26 0.67
N LEU A 148 -11.30 10.42 1.58
CA LEU A 148 -11.23 11.56 2.51
C LEU A 148 -11.05 12.87 1.75
N ILE A 149 -10.16 12.92 0.76
CA ILE A 149 -9.94 14.10 -0.09
C ILE A 149 -11.21 14.47 -0.84
N CYS A 150 -11.89 13.48 -1.45
CA CYS A 150 -13.13 13.73 -2.15
C CYS A 150 -14.25 14.24 -1.23
N LYS A 151 -14.34 13.70 0.00
CA LYS A 151 -15.30 14.16 0.98
C LYS A 151 -15.02 15.59 1.45
N ALA A 152 -13.76 15.91 1.74
CA ALA A 152 -13.35 17.25 2.14
C ALA A 152 -13.62 18.29 1.04
N ARG A 153 -13.43 17.93 -0.22
CA ARG A 153 -13.75 18.80 -1.36
C ARG A 153 -15.24 19.03 -1.54
N ASN A 154 -16.05 17.98 -1.36
CA ASN A 154 -17.50 18.06 -1.55
C ASN A 154 -18.22 18.77 -0.39
N SER A 155 -17.59 18.90 0.78
CA SER A 155 -18.11 19.68 1.91
C SER A 155 -17.79 21.17 1.79
N ARG A 156 -16.98 21.59 0.83
CA ARG A 156 -16.62 23.01 0.57
C ARG A 156 -17.40 23.60 -0.65
N THR A 157 -18.23 22.81 -1.32
CA THR A 157 -19.16 23.24 -2.37
C THR A 157 -20.58 23.20 -1.83
#